data_5742c0286d66db96d63c258e3b3693d9
#
_entry.id   5742c0286d66db96d63c258e3b3693d9
#
_cell.length_a   1.000
_cell.length_b   1.000
_cell.length_c   1.000
_cell.angle_alpha   90.00
_cell.angle_beta   90.00
_cell.angle_gamma   90.00
#
_symmetry.space_group_name_H-M   'P 1'
#
loop_
_entity.id
_entity.type
_entity.pdbx_description
1 polymer ?
#
loop_
_entity_poly.entity_id
_entity_poly.type
_entity_poly.pdbx_seq_one_letter_code
_entity_poly.pdbx_strand_id
1 'polypeptide(L)'
;MKKYAKWISAAFLALIVIFYFAGSKKQKDELVTTKVETGHIKQTVTASGVINPLSTVTIGTQVSGTIKEIYVDYNSIVSEGQLLALIDPDVFEATVAQRQAALEIAKAQVQVQENDIVYYKKTLDRIQKLKDSKYSTDKELESAQRNYDNAVAQLALQKAQVKQAEAALKSAETELKYTKITSPVDGIIISKSVEVGQTVAASFSTPELFSVAEDLTKMEIEASVVEADIAKVSVGQKVMFNVDSFPDDTFLGTVKQVRNKALTTSNVVTYSVIIGIDNSDLKLKPGMTANVEIITAEKDDALLVPSNALRFYINENARYQQKGIWLLKDGKPERINIVEGISDDNSTEIISSQIKAGDTVIVSKKNNSDKGANTRLRMPH
;
A
#
# COMPACT_ATOMS: atom_id res chain seq x y z
N MET A 1 49.61 -71.42 -52.93
CA MET A 1 48.68 -70.32 -52.60
C MET A 1 48.05 -70.34 -51.19
N LYS A 2 47.99 -71.48 -50.47
CA LYS A 2 47.39 -71.55 -49.13
C LYS A 2 48.28 -71.07 -47.95
N LYS A 3 49.54 -70.83 -48.09
CA LYS A 3 50.43 -70.38 -47.03
C LYS A 3 50.43 -68.89 -46.82
N TYR A 4 50.09 -68.04 -47.82
CA TYR A 4 50.08 -66.58 -47.72
C TYR A 4 48.76 -66.08 -47.18
N ALA A 5 47.64 -66.83 -47.34
CA ALA A 5 46.32 -66.44 -46.81
C ALA A 5 46.33 -66.31 -45.28
N LYS A 6 47.04 -67.12 -44.54
CA LYS A 6 47.14 -67.07 -43.08
C LYS A 6 47.95 -65.88 -42.58
N TRP A 7 48.91 -65.40 -43.31
CA TRP A 7 49.72 -64.23 -42.98
C TRP A 7 48.94 -62.90 -43.26
N ILE A 8 48.12 -62.91 -44.30
CA ILE A 8 47.27 -61.78 -44.66
C ILE A 8 46.15 -61.62 -43.61
N SER A 9 45.53 -62.70 -43.13
CA SER A 9 44.51 -62.65 -42.10
C SER A 9 45.11 -62.24 -40.75
N ALA A 10 46.35 -62.65 -40.40
CA ALA A 10 47.02 -62.20 -39.17
C ALA A 10 47.37 -60.69 -39.21
N ALA A 11 47.83 -60.18 -40.39
CA ALA A 11 48.14 -58.77 -40.59
C ALA A 11 46.84 -57.90 -40.54
N PHE A 12 45.72 -58.41 -41.06
CA PHE A 12 44.46 -57.74 -41.00
C PHE A 12 43.89 -57.67 -39.58
N LEU A 13 44.03 -58.74 -38.79
CA LEU A 13 43.68 -58.80 -37.40
C LEU A 13 44.50 -57.84 -36.51
N ALA A 14 45.83 -57.79 -36.78
CA ALA A 14 46.72 -56.84 -36.13
C ALA A 14 46.42 -55.39 -36.46
N LEU A 15 46.00 -55.08 -37.71
CA LEU A 15 45.53 -53.75 -38.12
C LEU A 15 44.20 -53.35 -37.45
N ILE A 16 43.26 -54.27 -37.26
CA ILE A 16 42.00 -54.04 -36.53
C ILE A 16 42.28 -53.77 -35.05
N VAL A 17 43.21 -54.53 -34.43
CA VAL A 17 43.58 -54.33 -33.01
C VAL A 17 44.30 -52.98 -32.82
N ILE A 18 45.21 -52.61 -33.75
CA ILE A 18 45.85 -51.29 -33.71
C ILE A 18 44.89 -50.17 -33.95
N PHE A 19 43.89 -50.34 -34.84
CA PHE A 19 42.80 -49.33 -35.07
C PHE A 19 41.88 -49.19 -33.87
N TYR A 20 41.59 -50.32 -33.17
CA TYR A 20 40.77 -50.31 -31.95
C TYR A 20 41.53 -49.65 -30.77
N PHE A 21 42.86 -49.88 -30.64
CA PHE A 21 43.66 -49.18 -29.61
C PHE A 21 44.01 -47.74 -29.96
N ALA A 22 44.19 -47.41 -31.26
CA ALA A 22 44.40 -46.03 -31.69
C ALA A 22 43.18 -45.15 -31.63
N GLY A 23 41.96 -45.74 -31.70
CA GLY A 23 40.67 -45.02 -31.61
C GLY A 23 40.28 -44.57 -30.20
N SER A 24 40.96 -45.09 -29.17
CA SER A 24 40.67 -44.74 -27.78
C SER A 24 41.54 -43.58 -27.28
N LYS A 25 41.69 -42.50 -28.07
CA LYS A 25 42.13 -41.21 -27.52
C LYS A 25 41.00 -40.68 -26.64
N LYS A 26 41.08 -40.85 -25.32
CA LYS A 26 40.26 -40.10 -24.36
C LYS A 26 40.37 -38.62 -24.73
N GLN A 27 39.31 -38.11 -25.32
CA GLN A 27 39.17 -36.70 -25.61
C GLN A 27 39.31 -35.97 -24.26
N LYS A 28 40.36 -35.17 -24.09
CA LYS A 28 40.52 -34.32 -22.92
C LYS A 28 39.37 -33.29 -22.99
N ASP A 29 38.41 -33.49 -22.14
CA ASP A 29 37.33 -32.51 -21.97
C ASP A 29 37.99 -31.19 -21.57
N GLU A 30 37.77 -30.15 -22.38
CA GLU A 30 38.26 -28.80 -22.08
C GLU A 30 37.33 -28.19 -21.04
N LEU A 31 37.80 -28.04 -19.81
CA LEU A 31 37.07 -27.48 -18.70
C LEU A 31 37.17 -25.95 -18.74
N VAL A 32 36.04 -25.26 -18.66
CA VAL A 32 35.99 -23.80 -18.50
C VAL A 32 36.15 -23.51 -17.02
N THR A 33 37.12 -22.67 -16.68
CA THR A 33 37.44 -22.35 -15.30
C THR A 33 37.41 -20.84 -15.06
N THR A 34 37.13 -20.44 -13.82
CA THR A 34 37.25 -19.06 -13.35
C THR A 34 37.95 -19.03 -12.01
N LYS A 35 38.43 -17.87 -11.58
CA LYS A 35 39.04 -17.70 -10.27
C LYS A 35 38.02 -17.33 -9.22
N VAL A 36 38.22 -17.80 -8.00
CA VAL A 36 37.49 -17.30 -6.82
C VAL A 36 38.00 -15.91 -6.52
N GLU A 37 37.10 -14.95 -6.45
CA GLU A 37 37.42 -13.56 -6.17
C GLU A 37 36.81 -13.16 -4.80
N THR A 38 37.44 -12.21 -4.13
CA THR A 38 36.80 -11.51 -2.99
C THR A 38 36.15 -10.24 -3.51
N GLY A 39 34.93 -10.02 -3.08
CA GLY A 39 34.18 -8.85 -3.55
C GLY A 39 32.96 -8.56 -2.70
N HIS A 40 32.30 -7.46 -3.07
CA HIS A 40 31.02 -7.06 -2.52
C HIS A 40 29.90 -7.87 -3.16
N ILE A 41 29.00 -8.39 -2.35
CA ILE A 41 27.78 -9.07 -2.79
C ILE A 41 26.58 -8.53 -2.03
N LYS A 42 25.48 -8.30 -2.73
CA LYS A 42 24.20 -7.92 -2.16
C LYS A 42 23.11 -8.88 -2.65
N GLN A 43 22.25 -9.30 -1.76
CA GLN A 43 21.05 -10.02 -2.10
C GLN A 43 19.87 -9.05 -2.06
N THR A 44 19.14 -8.97 -3.13
CA THR A 44 17.97 -8.08 -3.24
C THR A 44 16.70 -8.87 -3.47
N VAL A 45 15.58 -8.30 -3.03
CA VAL A 45 14.24 -8.71 -3.40
C VAL A 45 13.66 -7.59 -4.24
N THR A 46 13.25 -7.93 -5.46
CA THR A 46 12.62 -6.97 -6.39
C THR A 46 11.10 -6.96 -6.21
N ALA A 47 10.52 -5.78 -6.26
CA ALA A 47 9.08 -5.58 -6.19
C ALA A 47 8.68 -4.34 -6.98
N SER A 48 7.42 -4.27 -7.42
CA SER A 48 6.84 -3.03 -7.94
C SER A 48 5.89 -2.44 -6.91
N GLY A 49 5.83 -1.12 -6.84
CA GLY A 49 4.98 -0.40 -5.91
C GLY A 49 4.46 0.90 -6.47
N VAL A 50 3.53 1.52 -5.74
CA VAL A 50 2.96 2.83 -6.05
C VAL A 50 3.40 3.82 -4.99
N ILE A 51 3.80 5.00 -5.44
CA ILE A 51 4.20 6.11 -4.56
C ILE A 51 2.95 6.86 -4.11
N ASN A 52 2.76 6.99 -2.80
CA ASN A 52 1.65 7.69 -2.18
C ASN A 52 2.15 8.71 -1.15
N PRO A 53 1.40 9.78 -0.88
CA PRO A 53 1.67 10.62 0.29
C PRO A 53 1.51 9.80 1.57
N LEU A 54 2.25 10.18 2.62
CA LEU A 54 2.15 9.53 3.93
C LEU A 54 0.75 9.66 4.54
N SER A 55 0.11 10.81 4.34
CA SER A 55 -1.26 11.10 4.79
C SER A 55 -2.06 11.72 3.66
N THR A 56 -3.22 11.14 3.39
CA THR A 56 -4.18 11.65 2.41
C THR A 56 -5.56 11.65 3.03
N VAL A 57 -6.25 12.80 2.96
CA VAL A 57 -7.60 12.95 3.47
C VAL A 57 -8.57 13.13 2.32
N THR A 58 -9.51 12.19 2.22
CA THR A 58 -10.61 12.25 1.25
C THR A 58 -11.75 13.10 1.82
N ILE A 59 -12.15 14.14 1.11
CA ILE A 59 -13.21 15.08 1.48
C ILE A 59 -14.43 14.77 0.63
N GLY A 60 -15.52 14.44 1.31
CA GLY A 60 -16.83 14.19 0.70
C GLY A 60 -17.91 15.13 1.23
N THR A 61 -19.18 14.86 0.87
CA THR A 61 -20.33 15.60 1.36
C THR A 61 -21.23 14.74 2.23
N GLN A 62 -21.89 15.36 3.21
CA GLN A 62 -22.91 14.74 4.07
C GLN A 62 -24.34 15.09 3.64
N VAL A 63 -24.49 16.05 2.71
CA VAL A 63 -25.79 16.48 2.18
C VAL A 63 -25.82 16.33 0.67
N SER A 64 -26.99 16.06 0.12
CA SER A 64 -27.21 15.98 -1.32
C SER A 64 -27.60 17.32 -1.88
N GLY A 65 -27.10 17.68 -3.06
CA GLY A 65 -27.44 18.93 -3.73
C GLY A 65 -26.59 19.18 -4.95
N THR A 66 -26.75 20.32 -5.60
CA THR A 66 -25.98 20.73 -6.76
C THR A 66 -24.82 21.61 -6.31
N ILE A 67 -23.63 21.38 -6.86
CA ILE A 67 -22.47 22.23 -6.61
C ILE A 67 -22.70 23.60 -7.25
N LYS A 68 -22.76 24.63 -6.44
CA LYS A 68 -22.98 26.01 -6.86
C LYS A 68 -21.67 26.67 -7.28
N GLU A 69 -20.62 26.51 -6.49
CA GLU A 69 -19.31 27.12 -6.72
C GLU A 69 -18.19 26.20 -6.21
N ILE A 70 -17.01 26.29 -6.85
CA ILE A 70 -15.77 25.62 -6.44
C ILE A 70 -14.68 26.69 -6.37
N TYR A 71 -13.96 26.77 -5.24
CA TYR A 71 -12.98 27.84 -4.94
C TYR A 71 -11.53 27.38 -5.07
N VAL A 72 -11.30 26.08 -5.35
CA VAL A 72 -9.96 25.48 -5.45
C VAL A 72 -9.87 24.63 -6.70
N ASP A 73 -8.64 24.40 -7.15
CA ASP A 73 -8.34 23.53 -8.29
C ASP A 73 -7.21 22.55 -7.93
N TYR A 74 -6.84 21.67 -8.87
CA TYR A 74 -5.68 20.77 -8.72
C TYR A 74 -4.43 21.55 -8.28
N ASN A 75 -3.63 20.97 -7.40
CA ASN A 75 -2.41 21.52 -6.83
C ASN A 75 -2.59 22.83 -6.03
N SER A 76 -3.83 23.24 -5.72
CA SER A 76 -4.07 24.38 -4.82
C SER A 76 -3.61 24.01 -3.40
N ILE A 77 -2.89 24.94 -2.77
CA ILE A 77 -2.56 24.87 -1.34
C ILE A 77 -3.78 25.33 -0.57
N VAL A 78 -4.17 24.54 0.43
CA VAL A 78 -5.35 24.80 1.26
C VAL A 78 -4.98 24.72 2.73
N SER A 79 -5.71 25.50 3.55
CA SER A 79 -5.58 25.48 5.00
C SER A 79 -6.78 24.83 5.67
N GLU A 80 -6.61 24.34 6.90
CA GLU A 80 -7.70 23.81 7.71
C GLU A 80 -8.84 24.82 7.83
N GLY A 81 -10.07 24.38 7.59
CA GLY A 81 -11.29 25.23 7.60
C GLY A 81 -11.50 26.06 6.32
N GLN A 82 -10.57 26.07 5.36
CA GLN A 82 -10.74 26.79 4.09
C GLN A 82 -11.88 26.20 3.29
N LEU A 83 -12.76 27.07 2.73
CA LEU A 83 -13.87 26.68 1.87
C LEU A 83 -13.33 26.18 0.51
N LEU A 84 -13.70 24.96 0.14
CA LEU A 84 -13.32 24.31 -1.11
C LEU A 84 -14.42 24.38 -2.15
N ALA A 85 -15.66 24.11 -1.73
CA ALA A 85 -16.84 24.14 -2.60
C ALA A 85 -18.09 24.50 -1.81
N LEU A 86 -19.09 24.98 -2.50
CA LEU A 86 -20.40 25.33 -1.97
C LEU A 86 -21.48 24.53 -2.70
N ILE A 87 -22.23 23.74 -1.95
CA ILE A 87 -23.48 23.13 -2.42
C ILE A 87 -24.56 24.21 -2.34
N ASP A 88 -25.51 24.25 -3.28
CA ASP A 88 -26.55 25.24 -3.31
C ASP A 88 -27.31 25.28 -1.97
N PRO A 89 -27.23 26.39 -1.20
CA PRO A 89 -27.78 26.49 0.15
C PRO A 89 -29.23 26.87 0.19
N ASP A 90 -29.86 27.31 -0.92
CA ASP A 90 -31.14 27.98 -0.94
C ASP A 90 -32.25 27.18 -0.24
N VAL A 91 -32.33 25.87 -0.47
CA VAL A 91 -33.32 24.97 0.18
C VAL A 91 -33.05 24.81 1.67
N PHE A 92 -31.76 24.73 2.06
CA PHE A 92 -31.35 24.61 3.45
C PHE A 92 -31.61 25.90 4.22
N GLU A 93 -31.33 27.07 3.62
CA GLU A 93 -31.62 28.38 4.19
C GLU A 93 -33.14 28.58 4.42
N ALA A 94 -33.95 28.19 3.44
CA ALA A 94 -35.41 28.21 3.59
C ALA A 94 -35.90 27.32 4.75
N THR A 95 -35.25 26.13 4.90
CA THR A 95 -35.58 25.21 6.01
C THR A 95 -35.17 25.79 7.35
N VAL A 96 -34.02 26.42 7.48
CA VAL A 96 -33.56 27.11 8.69
C VAL A 96 -34.55 28.23 9.05
N ALA A 97 -34.94 29.07 8.08
CA ALA A 97 -35.93 30.15 8.30
C ALA A 97 -37.27 29.60 8.78
N GLN A 98 -37.76 28.50 8.23
CA GLN A 98 -39.00 27.84 8.67
C GLN A 98 -38.87 27.34 10.12
N ARG A 99 -37.75 26.69 10.50
CA ARG A 99 -37.53 26.19 11.89
C ARG A 99 -37.36 27.34 12.88
N GLN A 100 -36.73 28.43 12.47
CA GLN A 100 -36.61 29.65 13.28
C GLN A 100 -38.00 30.23 13.59
N ALA A 101 -38.87 30.37 12.59
CA ALA A 101 -40.24 30.87 12.80
C ALA A 101 -41.04 29.93 13.74
N ALA A 102 -40.87 28.60 13.61
CA ALA A 102 -41.51 27.65 14.51
C ALA A 102 -41.04 27.80 15.97
N LEU A 103 -39.74 28.07 16.19
CA LEU A 103 -39.20 28.37 17.51
C LEU A 103 -39.78 29.66 18.09
N GLU A 104 -39.91 30.71 17.30
CA GLU A 104 -40.52 31.98 17.75
C GLU A 104 -41.96 31.78 18.17
N ILE A 105 -42.75 31.00 17.42
CA ILE A 105 -44.14 30.66 17.79
C ILE A 105 -44.15 29.91 19.14
N ALA A 106 -43.31 28.92 19.33
CA ALA A 106 -43.23 28.17 20.59
C ALA A 106 -42.83 29.06 21.78
N LYS A 107 -41.91 30.00 21.59
CA LYS A 107 -41.54 31.00 22.61
C LYS A 107 -42.67 31.93 22.94
N ALA A 108 -43.44 32.39 21.94
CA ALA A 108 -44.62 33.22 22.16
C ALA A 108 -45.70 32.48 22.98
N GLN A 109 -45.89 31.17 22.72
CA GLN A 109 -46.84 30.34 23.51
C GLN A 109 -46.40 30.21 24.98
N VAL A 110 -45.11 30.09 25.27
CA VAL A 110 -44.58 30.12 26.65
C VAL A 110 -44.93 31.45 27.32
N GLN A 111 -44.74 32.58 26.62
CA GLN A 111 -45.08 33.90 27.17
C GLN A 111 -46.58 34.06 27.50
N VAL A 112 -47.45 33.54 26.65
CA VAL A 112 -48.89 33.50 26.93
C VAL A 112 -49.19 32.70 28.20
N GLN A 113 -48.59 31.51 28.31
CA GLN A 113 -48.78 30.62 29.45
C GLN A 113 -48.20 31.19 30.75
N GLU A 114 -47.09 31.93 30.69
CA GLU A 114 -46.53 32.64 31.85
C GLU A 114 -47.47 33.74 32.33
N ASN A 115 -48.16 34.45 31.43
CA ASN A 115 -49.21 35.44 31.78
C ASN A 115 -50.39 34.75 32.44
N ASP A 116 -50.82 33.57 31.95
CA ASP A 116 -51.91 32.79 32.57
C ASP A 116 -51.57 32.36 34.00
N ILE A 117 -50.33 31.90 34.23
CA ILE A 117 -49.88 31.56 35.59
C ILE A 117 -49.96 32.76 36.52
N VAL A 118 -49.54 33.95 36.09
CA VAL A 118 -49.65 35.18 36.89
C VAL A 118 -51.08 35.48 37.22
N TYR A 119 -52.01 35.32 36.27
CA TYR A 119 -53.46 35.52 36.50
C TYR A 119 -54.02 34.50 37.50
N TYR A 120 -53.76 33.18 37.30
CA TYR A 120 -54.30 32.15 38.21
C TYR A 120 -53.68 32.25 39.60
N LYS A 121 -52.41 32.60 39.73
CA LYS A 121 -51.77 32.84 41.01
C LYS A 121 -52.44 33.99 41.79
N LYS A 122 -52.64 35.14 41.14
CA LYS A 122 -53.37 36.28 41.76
C LYS A 122 -54.77 35.90 42.15
N THR A 123 -55.43 35.03 41.39
CA THR A 123 -56.81 34.58 41.72
C THR A 123 -56.81 33.66 42.92
N LEU A 124 -55.83 32.68 42.98
CA LEU A 124 -55.67 31.81 44.14
C LEU A 124 -55.34 32.58 45.39
N ASP A 125 -54.41 33.54 45.34
CA ASP A 125 -54.06 34.41 46.49
C ASP A 125 -55.30 35.22 47.01
N ARG A 126 -56.19 35.68 46.10
CA ARG A 126 -57.39 36.38 46.44
C ARG A 126 -58.39 35.47 47.12
N ILE A 127 -58.69 34.29 46.57
CA ILE A 127 -59.62 33.30 47.14
C ILE A 127 -59.11 32.82 48.50
N GLN A 128 -57.82 32.61 48.65
CA GLN A 128 -57.20 32.24 49.96
C GLN A 128 -57.51 33.32 51.04
N LYS A 129 -57.30 34.62 50.72
CA LYS A 129 -57.58 35.71 51.63
C LYS A 129 -59.05 35.79 51.97
N LEU A 130 -59.96 35.56 51.01
CA LEU A 130 -61.43 35.55 51.26
C LEU A 130 -61.82 34.36 52.16
N LYS A 131 -61.24 33.20 51.99
CA LYS A 131 -61.47 32.06 52.88
C LYS A 131 -60.99 32.31 54.29
N ASP A 132 -59.80 32.89 54.46
CA ASP A 132 -59.30 33.26 55.79
C ASP A 132 -60.24 34.22 56.51
N SER A 133 -60.95 35.06 55.74
CA SER A 133 -61.99 35.98 56.24
C SER A 133 -63.40 35.36 56.31
N LYS A 134 -63.55 34.04 56.01
CA LYS A 134 -64.79 33.24 56.01
C LYS A 134 -65.82 33.68 54.93
N TYR A 135 -65.35 34.31 53.82
CA TYR A 135 -66.18 34.74 52.68
C TYR A 135 -66.06 33.84 51.45
N SER A 136 -65.37 32.72 51.54
CA SER A 136 -65.23 31.73 50.46
C SER A 136 -65.28 30.30 51.00
N THR A 137 -65.65 29.34 50.16
CA THR A 137 -65.78 27.91 50.47
C THR A 137 -64.51 27.14 50.22
N ASP A 138 -64.32 25.95 50.87
CA ASP A 138 -63.20 25.02 50.61
C ASP A 138 -63.20 24.59 49.15
N LYS A 139 -64.35 24.37 48.52
CA LYS A 139 -64.47 23.95 47.12
C LYS A 139 -63.94 25.01 46.13
N GLU A 140 -64.19 26.31 46.44
CA GLU A 140 -63.73 27.44 45.61
C GLU A 140 -62.17 27.51 45.69
N LEU A 141 -61.62 27.37 46.87
CA LEU A 141 -60.16 27.35 47.05
C LEU A 141 -59.49 26.17 46.32
N GLU A 142 -60.07 24.98 46.50
CA GLU A 142 -59.55 23.76 45.78
C GLU A 142 -59.63 23.91 44.26
N SER A 143 -60.73 24.55 43.75
CA SER A 143 -60.84 24.85 42.30
C SER A 143 -59.80 25.86 41.85
N ALA A 144 -59.55 26.94 42.61
CA ALA A 144 -58.50 27.90 42.25
C ALA A 144 -57.10 27.30 42.29
N GLN A 145 -56.84 26.44 43.29
CA GLN A 145 -55.57 25.71 43.36
C GLN A 145 -55.32 24.77 42.12
N ARG A 146 -56.32 23.96 41.77
CA ARG A 146 -56.23 23.08 40.59
C ARG A 146 -56.03 23.88 39.32
N ASN A 147 -56.66 25.04 39.14
CA ASN A 147 -56.46 25.89 37.96
C ASN A 147 -55.02 26.42 37.88
N TYR A 148 -54.48 26.85 39.02
CA TYR A 148 -53.06 27.24 39.08
C TYR A 148 -52.08 26.08 38.77
N ASP A 149 -52.33 24.92 39.39
CA ASP A 149 -51.49 23.73 39.16
C ASP A 149 -51.53 23.24 37.70
N ASN A 150 -52.74 23.30 37.10
CA ASN A 150 -52.88 23.00 35.65
C ASN A 150 -52.13 24.01 34.77
N ALA A 151 -52.13 25.30 35.11
CA ALA A 151 -51.41 26.33 34.36
C ALA A 151 -49.88 26.10 34.50
N VAL A 152 -49.39 25.71 35.66
CA VAL A 152 -47.98 25.35 35.89
C VAL A 152 -47.59 24.13 35.06
N ALA A 153 -48.43 23.07 35.04
CA ALA A 153 -48.19 21.89 34.23
C ALA A 153 -48.17 22.21 32.71
N GLN A 154 -49.11 23.10 32.28
CA GLN A 154 -49.17 23.55 30.88
C GLN A 154 -47.94 24.38 30.49
N LEU A 155 -47.39 25.23 31.40
CA LEU A 155 -46.10 25.91 31.15
C LEU A 155 -44.96 24.93 30.95
N ALA A 156 -44.90 23.87 31.76
CA ALA A 156 -43.88 22.85 31.60
C ALA A 156 -43.98 22.17 30.22
N LEU A 157 -45.19 21.90 29.72
CA LEU A 157 -45.45 21.39 28.39
C LEU A 157 -44.94 22.35 27.30
N GLN A 158 -45.29 23.64 27.39
CA GLN A 158 -44.84 24.65 26.41
C GLN A 158 -43.30 24.81 26.41
N LYS A 159 -42.68 24.80 27.59
CA LYS A 159 -41.20 24.82 27.68
C LYS A 159 -40.56 23.58 27.04
N ALA A 160 -41.20 22.41 27.11
CA ALA A 160 -40.71 21.21 26.39
C ALA A 160 -40.83 21.37 24.86
N GLN A 161 -41.90 22.02 24.38
CA GLN A 161 -42.09 22.33 22.95
C GLN A 161 -41.03 23.32 22.44
N VAL A 162 -40.66 24.34 23.23
CA VAL A 162 -39.53 25.23 22.88
C VAL A 162 -38.24 24.42 22.70
N LYS A 163 -37.92 23.54 23.63
CA LYS A 163 -36.71 22.67 23.51
C LYS A 163 -36.74 21.77 22.25
N GLN A 164 -37.92 21.26 21.89
CA GLN A 164 -38.09 20.47 20.67
C GLN A 164 -37.84 21.34 19.42
N ALA A 165 -38.39 22.55 19.38
CA ALA A 165 -38.20 23.49 18.27
C ALA A 165 -36.73 23.96 18.16
N GLU A 166 -36.07 24.20 19.30
CA GLU A 166 -34.62 24.51 19.34
C GLU A 166 -33.76 23.37 18.77
N ALA A 167 -34.08 22.13 19.13
CA ALA A 167 -33.38 20.95 18.59
C ALA A 167 -33.57 20.80 17.06
N ALA A 168 -34.82 21.06 16.58
CA ALA A 168 -35.16 21.03 15.16
C ALA A 168 -34.43 22.13 14.36
N LEU A 169 -34.36 23.35 14.94
CA LEU A 169 -33.57 24.45 14.35
C LEU A 169 -32.09 24.08 14.26
N LYS A 170 -31.51 23.56 15.34
CA LYS A 170 -30.11 23.17 15.40
C LYS A 170 -29.75 22.09 14.36
N SER A 171 -30.68 21.15 14.10
CA SER A 171 -30.51 20.15 13.02
C SER A 171 -30.44 20.84 11.65
N ALA A 172 -31.36 21.74 11.35
CA ALA A 172 -31.41 22.46 10.08
C ALA A 172 -30.15 23.35 9.87
N GLU A 173 -29.68 24.04 10.92
CA GLU A 173 -28.45 24.83 10.89
C GLU A 173 -27.22 23.93 10.61
N THR A 174 -27.19 22.71 11.15
CA THR A 174 -26.13 21.75 10.92
C THR A 174 -26.14 21.26 9.47
N GLU A 175 -27.31 20.97 8.91
CA GLU A 175 -27.44 20.60 7.49
C GLU A 175 -27.01 21.75 6.57
N LEU A 176 -27.39 22.99 6.88
CA LEU A 176 -26.89 24.18 6.16
C LEU A 176 -25.38 24.34 6.28
N LYS A 177 -24.77 24.05 7.44
CA LYS A 177 -23.34 24.07 7.61
C LYS A 177 -22.66 23.05 6.67
N TYR A 178 -23.26 21.87 6.47
CA TYR A 178 -22.72 20.83 5.59
C TYR A 178 -22.79 21.16 4.10
N THR A 179 -23.50 22.21 3.68
CA THR A 179 -23.44 22.73 2.31
C THR A 179 -22.08 23.37 2.00
N LYS A 180 -21.37 23.83 3.03
CA LYS A 180 -20.02 24.41 2.91
C LYS A 180 -18.99 23.32 3.07
N ILE A 181 -18.40 22.88 1.96
CA ILE A 181 -17.35 21.86 1.97
C ILE A 181 -16.02 22.55 2.30
N THR A 182 -15.44 22.20 3.44
CA THR A 182 -14.17 22.79 3.91
C THR A 182 -13.09 21.72 4.05
N SER A 183 -11.82 22.14 3.97
CA SER A 183 -10.71 21.24 4.25
C SER A 183 -10.59 20.97 5.75
N PRO A 184 -10.47 19.69 6.18
CA PRO A 184 -10.24 19.36 7.57
C PRO A 184 -8.77 19.48 8.00
N VAL A 185 -7.85 19.67 7.05
CA VAL A 185 -6.39 19.71 7.25
C VAL A 185 -5.72 20.74 6.34
N ASP A 186 -4.53 21.17 6.71
CA ASP A 186 -3.62 21.90 5.80
C ASP A 186 -3.04 20.93 4.77
N GLY A 187 -2.84 21.36 3.52
CA GLY A 187 -2.25 20.49 2.51
C GLY A 187 -2.39 21.00 1.09
N ILE A 188 -2.28 20.06 0.15
CA ILE A 188 -2.36 20.30 -1.30
C ILE A 188 -3.45 19.41 -1.90
N ILE A 189 -4.31 19.98 -2.74
CA ILE A 189 -5.33 19.23 -3.50
C ILE A 189 -4.65 18.34 -4.53
N ILE A 190 -4.76 17.01 -4.39
CA ILE A 190 -4.23 16.04 -5.35
C ILE A 190 -5.29 15.54 -6.35
N SER A 191 -6.56 15.52 -5.94
CA SER A 191 -7.66 15.18 -6.85
C SER A 191 -8.88 16.06 -6.62
N LYS A 192 -9.60 16.35 -7.71
CA LYS A 192 -10.89 17.02 -7.75
C LYS A 192 -11.84 16.17 -8.60
N SER A 193 -12.81 15.55 -7.96
CA SER A 193 -13.76 14.61 -8.61
C SER A 193 -15.14 15.23 -8.82
N VAL A 194 -15.23 16.56 -8.78
CA VAL A 194 -16.52 17.29 -8.85
C VAL A 194 -16.38 18.55 -9.72
N GLU A 195 -17.50 18.91 -10.39
CA GLU A 195 -17.61 20.07 -11.27
C GLU A 195 -18.79 20.99 -10.85
N VAL A 196 -18.71 22.28 -11.19
CA VAL A 196 -19.80 23.24 -10.97
C VAL A 196 -21.02 22.82 -11.76
N GLY A 197 -22.20 22.85 -11.11
CA GLY A 197 -23.46 22.38 -11.70
C GLY A 197 -23.70 20.88 -11.57
N GLN A 198 -22.73 20.09 -11.08
CA GLN A 198 -22.90 18.66 -10.83
C GLN A 198 -23.76 18.44 -9.59
N THR A 199 -24.70 17.48 -9.68
CA THR A 199 -25.49 17.04 -8.51
C THR A 199 -24.80 15.89 -7.81
N VAL A 200 -24.58 16.02 -6.50
CA VAL A 200 -23.99 15.00 -5.63
C VAL A 200 -25.07 14.42 -4.71
N ALA A 201 -25.03 13.12 -4.49
CA ALA A 201 -25.98 12.39 -3.65
C ALA A 201 -25.23 11.65 -2.53
N ALA A 202 -25.52 12.00 -1.29
CA ALA A 202 -24.90 11.41 -0.09
C ALA A 202 -25.70 10.22 0.50
N SER A 203 -26.79 9.78 -0.16
CA SER A 203 -27.77 8.86 0.45
C SER A 203 -27.31 7.41 0.57
N PHE A 204 -26.40 6.92 -0.30
CA PHE A 204 -25.96 5.52 -0.33
C PHE A 204 -24.46 5.35 -0.07
N SER A 205 -23.66 6.29 -0.49
CA SER A 205 -22.22 6.36 -0.23
C SER A 205 -21.79 7.81 -0.26
N THR A 206 -20.86 8.17 0.60
CA THR A 206 -20.27 9.51 0.56
C THR A 206 -19.41 9.62 -0.69
N PRO A 207 -19.79 10.45 -1.69
CA PRO A 207 -18.95 10.64 -2.88
C PRO A 207 -17.68 11.39 -2.49
N GLU A 208 -16.55 10.97 -3.06
CA GLU A 208 -15.30 11.72 -2.97
C GLU A 208 -15.40 12.97 -3.84
N LEU A 209 -15.20 14.13 -3.25
CA LEU A 209 -15.18 15.42 -3.95
C LEU A 209 -13.75 15.91 -4.17
N PHE A 210 -12.94 15.86 -3.13
CA PHE A 210 -11.53 16.27 -3.15
C PHE A 210 -10.69 15.27 -2.38
N SER A 211 -9.42 15.18 -2.75
CA SER A 211 -8.39 14.48 -1.98
C SER A 211 -7.25 15.45 -1.68
N VAL A 212 -6.88 15.56 -0.42
CA VAL A 212 -5.83 16.46 0.08
C VAL A 212 -4.69 15.66 0.64
N ALA A 213 -3.47 15.91 0.17
CA ALA A 213 -2.25 15.41 0.79
C ALA A 213 -1.73 16.45 1.79
N GLU A 214 -1.46 16.04 3.03
CA GLU A 214 -0.94 16.94 4.07
C GLU A 214 0.49 17.41 3.76
N ASP A 215 1.34 16.49 3.32
CA ASP A 215 2.76 16.77 3.06
C ASP A 215 3.27 15.90 1.90
N LEU A 216 3.70 16.53 0.82
CA LEU A 216 4.29 15.85 -0.34
C LEU A 216 5.82 15.67 -0.21
N THR A 217 6.45 16.22 0.83
CA THR A 217 7.89 16.01 1.08
C THR A 217 8.16 14.64 1.71
N LYS A 218 7.17 14.06 2.40
CA LYS A 218 7.23 12.74 3.02
C LYS A 218 6.26 11.81 2.32
N MET A 219 6.79 10.84 1.62
CA MET A 219 6.00 9.90 0.85
C MET A 219 6.32 8.47 1.25
N GLU A 220 5.50 7.55 0.80
CA GLU A 220 5.71 6.12 0.97
C GLU A 220 5.48 5.37 -0.33
N ILE A 221 6.20 4.26 -0.51
CA ILE A 221 5.91 3.31 -1.57
C ILE A 221 5.18 2.14 -0.94
N GLU A 222 4.02 1.81 -1.45
CA GLU A 222 3.35 0.56 -1.18
C GLU A 222 3.80 -0.47 -2.21
N ALA A 223 4.82 -1.27 -1.86
CA ALA A 223 5.41 -2.27 -2.74
C ALA A 223 4.76 -3.64 -2.53
N SER A 224 4.48 -4.35 -3.64
CA SER A 224 3.91 -5.70 -3.64
C SER A 224 5.01 -6.74 -3.75
N VAL A 225 5.35 -7.38 -2.64
CA VAL A 225 6.36 -8.45 -2.58
C VAL A 225 5.68 -9.81 -2.66
N VAL A 226 6.18 -10.72 -3.49
CA VAL A 226 5.64 -12.08 -3.63
C VAL A 226 5.89 -12.93 -2.38
N GLU A 227 5.00 -13.88 -2.11
CA GLU A 227 5.05 -14.78 -0.93
C GLU A 227 6.39 -15.51 -0.80
N ALA A 228 7.01 -15.90 -1.91
CA ALA A 228 8.30 -16.63 -1.91
C ALA A 228 9.46 -15.83 -1.29
N ASP A 229 9.40 -14.49 -1.34
CA ASP A 229 10.48 -13.61 -0.92
C ASP A 229 10.17 -12.82 0.36
N ILE A 230 8.91 -12.76 0.80
CA ILE A 230 8.51 -11.95 1.96
C ILE A 230 9.23 -12.33 3.26
N ALA A 231 9.59 -13.63 3.42
CA ALA A 231 10.31 -14.11 4.59
C ALA A 231 11.72 -13.49 4.75
N LYS A 232 12.29 -12.92 3.67
CA LYS A 232 13.61 -12.27 3.67
C LYS A 232 13.51 -10.78 3.99
N VAL A 233 12.30 -10.20 3.90
CA VAL A 233 12.06 -8.77 4.08
C VAL A 233 11.79 -8.44 5.54
N SER A 234 12.49 -7.45 6.08
CA SER A 234 12.39 -7.01 7.47
C SER A 234 12.40 -5.49 7.58
N VAL A 235 11.75 -4.98 8.62
CA VAL A 235 11.75 -3.54 8.93
C VAL A 235 13.16 -3.04 9.16
N GLY A 236 13.48 -1.86 8.63
CA GLY A 236 14.79 -1.21 8.73
C GLY A 236 15.75 -1.53 7.57
N GLN A 237 15.40 -2.45 6.66
CA GLN A 237 16.23 -2.73 5.50
C GLN A 237 16.27 -1.53 4.56
N LYS A 238 17.45 -1.32 3.96
CA LYS A 238 17.66 -0.30 2.93
C LYS A 238 16.99 -0.70 1.63
N VAL A 239 16.45 0.28 0.96
CA VAL A 239 15.77 0.10 -0.32
C VAL A 239 16.36 1.06 -1.33
N MET A 240 16.64 0.56 -2.52
CA MET A 240 16.94 1.36 -3.70
C MET A 240 15.73 1.24 -4.64
N PHE A 241 15.36 2.35 -5.28
CA PHE A 241 14.27 2.31 -6.26
C PHE A 241 14.50 3.34 -7.35
N ASN A 242 13.94 3.07 -8.49
CA ASN A 242 13.78 4.03 -9.57
C ASN A 242 12.29 4.17 -9.94
N VAL A 243 11.96 5.21 -10.66
CA VAL A 243 10.64 5.43 -11.23
C VAL A 243 10.76 5.54 -12.74
N ASP A 244 9.75 5.08 -13.47
CA ASP A 244 9.79 5.05 -14.94
C ASP A 244 9.98 6.45 -15.56
N SER A 245 9.59 7.51 -14.83
CA SER A 245 9.79 8.90 -15.26
C SER A 245 11.24 9.41 -15.10
N PHE A 246 12.04 8.76 -14.26
CA PHE A 246 13.46 9.09 -14.00
C PHE A 246 14.28 7.80 -13.95
N PRO A 247 14.51 7.13 -15.09
CA PRO A 247 15.15 5.81 -15.14
C PRO A 247 16.63 5.84 -14.71
N ASP A 248 17.30 6.96 -14.88
CA ASP A 248 18.72 7.14 -14.53
C ASP A 248 18.94 7.59 -13.06
N ASP A 249 17.88 8.07 -12.41
CA ASP A 249 17.95 8.51 -11.01
C ASP A 249 17.65 7.31 -10.08
N THR A 250 18.55 7.03 -9.14
CA THR A 250 18.33 6.06 -8.08
C THR A 250 17.98 6.78 -6.79
N PHE A 251 16.83 6.47 -6.24
CA PHE A 251 16.34 7.00 -4.98
C PHE A 251 16.56 6.00 -3.85
N LEU A 252 16.62 6.49 -2.62
CA LEU A 252 16.81 5.67 -1.43
C LEU A 252 15.57 5.72 -0.55
N GLY A 253 15.28 4.57 0.04
CA GLY A 253 14.19 4.43 1.01
C GLY A 253 14.55 3.45 2.12
N THR A 254 13.63 3.27 3.04
CA THR A 254 13.77 2.31 4.15
C THR A 254 12.45 1.59 4.38
N VAL A 255 12.48 0.28 4.58
CA VAL A 255 11.31 -0.51 4.94
C VAL A 255 10.81 -0.05 6.32
N LYS A 256 9.60 0.51 6.37
CA LYS A 256 8.93 0.97 7.60
C LYS A 256 8.04 -0.10 8.21
N GLN A 257 7.34 -0.85 7.35
CA GLN A 257 6.38 -1.86 7.79
C GLN A 257 6.23 -2.95 6.75
N VAL A 258 6.05 -4.19 7.21
CA VAL A 258 5.59 -5.33 6.40
C VAL A 258 4.19 -5.66 6.87
N ARG A 259 3.18 -5.55 5.98
CA ARG A 259 1.79 -5.83 6.33
C ARG A 259 1.53 -7.33 6.34
N ASN A 260 0.89 -7.83 7.41
CA ASN A 260 0.60 -9.27 7.57
C ASN A 260 -0.56 -9.78 6.71
N LYS A 261 -1.38 -8.87 6.16
CA LYS A 261 -2.50 -9.25 5.30
C LYS A 261 -1.99 -9.53 3.89
N ALA A 262 -2.15 -10.76 3.43
CA ALA A 262 -1.91 -11.13 2.05
C ALA A 262 -2.96 -10.51 1.12
N LEU A 263 -2.52 -10.09 -0.06
CA LEU A 263 -3.35 -9.68 -1.18
C LEU A 263 -3.25 -10.74 -2.27
N THR A 264 -4.38 -11.15 -2.82
CA THR A 264 -4.40 -12.11 -3.92
C THR A 264 -4.96 -11.43 -5.16
N THR A 265 -4.13 -11.24 -6.17
CA THR A 265 -4.52 -10.66 -7.44
C THR A 265 -4.13 -11.64 -8.55
N SER A 266 -5.09 -12.04 -9.38
CA SER A 266 -4.86 -12.98 -10.50
C SER A 266 -4.16 -14.27 -10.07
N ASN A 267 -4.53 -14.86 -8.93
CA ASN A 267 -3.94 -16.07 -8.33
C ASN A 267 -2.47 -15.92 -7.84
N VAL A 268 -1.94 -14.71 -7.79
CA VAL A 268 -0.63 -14.43 -7.20
C VAL A 268 -0.82 -13.86 -5.80
N VAL A 269 -0.19 -14.49 -4.82
CA VAL A 269 -0.20 -14.02 -3.42
C VAL A 269 0.96 -13.06 -3.20
N THR A 270 0.65 -11.85 -2.77
CA THR A 270 1.63 -10.80 -2.46
C THR A 270 1.35 -10.20 -1.09
N TYR A 271 2.37 -9.58 -0.53
CA TYR A 271 2.30 -8.82 0.72
C TYR A 271 2.70 -7.38 0.48
N SER A 272 1.94 -6.43 1.05
CA SER A 272 2.30 -5.01 0.99
C SER A 272 3.45 -4.70 1.94
N VAL A 273 4.52 -4.14 1.40
CA VAL A 273 5.66 -3.60 2.14
C VAL A 273 5.66 -2.09 2.00
N ILE A 274 5.61 -1.40 3.12
CA ILE A 274 5.62 0.06 3.17
C ILE A 274 7.05 0.55 3.32
N ILE A 275 7.48 1.36 2.37
CA ILE A 275 8.82 1.92 2.28
C ILE A 275 8.71 3.43 2.42
N GLY A 276 9.30 3.99 3.47
CA GLY A 276 9.35 5.43 3.65
C GLY A 276 10.43 6.04 2.77
N ILE A 277 10.08 7.11 2.10
CA ILE A 277 10.96 7.87 1.18
C ILE A 277 10.91 9.36 1.48
N ASP A 278 12.00 10.05 1.23
CA ASP A 278 12.10 11.50 1.28
C ASP A 278 11.93 12.08 -0.13
N ASN A 279 11.07 13.09 -0.26
CA ASN A 279 10.79 13.79 -1.50
C ASN A 279 10.97 15.31 -1.32
N SER A 280 12.01 15.73 -0.63
CA SER A 280 12.28 17.14 -0.36
C SER A 280 12.39 17.99 -1.64
N ASP A 281 12.82 17.37 -2.74
CA ASP A 281 12.92 18.00 -4.06
C ASP A 281 11.60 18.07 -4.83
N LEU A 282 10.51 17.46 -4.32
CA LEU A 282 9.18 17.38 -4.93
C LEU A 282 9.19 16.77 -6.36
N LYS A 283 10.22 15.97 -6.70
CA LYS A 283 10.33 15.27 -7.98
C LYS A 283 9.32 14.13 -8.10
N LEU A 284 9.08 13.42 -7.00
CA LEU A 284 8.16 12.29 -6.97
C LEU A 284 6.72 12.79 -6.81
N LYS A 285 5.80 12.23 -7.58
CA LYS A 285 4.38 12.58 -7.55
C LYS A 285 3.55 11.39 -7.10
N PRO A 286 2.44 11.63 -6.38
CA PRO A 286 1.48 10.59 -6.06
C PRO A 286 1.02 9.83 -7.31
N GLY A 287 0.92 8.50 -7.19
CA GLY A 287 0.51 7.61 -8.28
C GLY A 287 1.64 7.15 -9.20
N MET A 288 2.89 7.62 -9.04
CA MET A 288 4.02 7.09 -9.80
C MET A 288 4.31 5.64 -9.44
N THR A 289 4.65 4.83 -10.44
CA THR A 289 5.12 3.46 -10.24
C THR A 289 6.61 3.47 -9.94
N ALA A 290 7.00 2.73 -8.91
CA ALA A 290 8.39 2.53 -8.51
C ALA A 290 8.79 1.07 -8.69
N ASN A 291 9.98 0.85 -9.27
CA ASN A 291 10.65 -0.43 -9.29
C ASN A 291 11.61 -0.48 -8.11
N VAL A 292 11.36 -1.39 -7.20
CA VAL A 292 11.97 -1.42 -5.86
C VAL A 292 12.92 -2.60 -5.73
N GLU A 293 14.12 -2.36 -5.19
CA GLU A 293 15.09 -3.35 -4.79
C GLU A 293 15.35 -3.26 -3.28
N ILE A 294 14.81 -4.21 -2.52
CA ILE A 294 15.01 -4.30 -1.07
C ILE A 294 16.28 -5.08 -0.79
N ILE A 295 17.28 -4.48 -0.13
CA ILE A 295 18.54 -5.12 0.21
C ILE A 295 18.30 -6.00 1.45
N THR A 296 18.28 -7.31 1.24
CA THR A 296 18.00 -8.29 2.30
C THR A 296 19.26 -8.76 3.03
N ALA A 297 20.38 -8.79 2.32
CA ALA A 297 21.69 -9.10 2.88
C ALA A 297 22.78 -8.42 2.04
N GLU A 298 23.87 -7.99 2.70
CA GLU A 298 25.01 -7.31 2.09
C GLU A 298 26.29 -7.71 2.80
N LYS A 299 27.37 -7.94 2.03
CA LYS A 299 28.67 -8.29 2.58
C LYS A 299 29.80 -7.81 1.66
N ASP A 300 30.80 -7.12 2.22
CA ASP A 300 31.87 -6.49 1.45
C ASP A 300 33.03 -7.45 1.08
N ASP A 301 33.40 -8.41 1.95
CA ASP A 301 34.56 -9.30 1.77
C ASP A 301 34.10 -10.76 1.63
N ALA A 302 33.18 -11.02 0.69
CA ALA A 302 32.70 -12.38 0.43
C ALA A 302 33.60 -13.10 -0.59
N LEU A 303 33.87 -14.39 -0.39
CA LEU A 303 34.46 -15.24 -1.43
C LEU A 303 33.40 -15.60 -2.45
N LEU A 304 33.56 -15.12 -3.68
CA LEU A 304 32.55 -15.20 -4.74
C LEU A 304 32.94 -16.24 -5.79
N VAL A 305 31.93 -17.02 -6.18
CA VAL A 305 32.02 -17.90 -7.35
C VAL A 305 30.81 -17.65 -8.25
N PRO A 306 30.92 -17.75 -9.56
CA PRO A 306 29.79 -17.71 -10.45
C PRO A 306 28.75 -18.78 -10.07
N SER A 307 27.47 -18.42 -10.04
CA SER A 307 26.36 -19.31 -9.61
C SER A 307 26.27 -20.59 -10.46
N ASN A 308 26.78 -20.58 -11.71
CA ASN A 308 26.85 -21.76 -12.56
C ASN A 308 27.88 -22.79 -12.08
N ALA A 309 28.94 -22.41 -11.32
CA ALA A 309 29.90 -23.35 -10.73
C ALA A 309 29.26 -24.30 -9.71
N LEU A 310 28.20 -23.82 -9.02
CA LEU A 310 27.45 -24.62 -8.04
C LEU A 310 26.54 -25.67 -8.69
N ARG A 311 26.19 -25.46 -9.95
CA ARG A 311 25.32 -26.35 -10.74
C ARG A 311 26.10 -27.30 -11.61
N PHE A 312 27.47 -27.17 -11.65
CA PHE A 312 28.32 -28.01 -12.48
C PHE A 312 28.67 -29.33 -11.79
N TYR A 313 28.46 -30.43 -12.51
CA TYR A 313 28.81 -31.79 -12.08
C TYR A 313 29.62 -32.47 -13.17
N ILE A 314 30.79 -33.02 -12.81
CA ILE A 314 31.62 -33.77 -13.74
C ILE A 314 30.92 -35.07 -14.16
N ASN A 315 30.18 -35.67 -13.26
CA ASN A 315 29.37 -36.87 -13.53
C ASN A 315 27.89 -36.53 -13.19
N GLU A 316 27.07 -36.37 -14.20
CA GLU A 316 25.65 -36.01 -14.04
C GLU A 316 24.82 -37.07 -13.29
N ASN A 317 25.30 -38.32 -13.28
CA ASN A 317 24.63 -39.42 -12.57
C ASN A 317 25.06 -39.58 -11.10
N ALA A 318 26.04 -38.82 -10.65
CA ALA A 318 26.51 -38.89 -9.27
C ALA A 318 25.57 -38.07 -8.34
N ARG A 319 24.93 -38.77 -7.38
CA ARG A 319 24.14 -38.10 -6.33
C ARG A 319 25.06 -37.74 -5.18
N TYR A 320 25.30 -36.45 -5.00
CA TYR A 320 26.06 -35.92 -3.87
C TYR A 320 25.08 -35.46 -2.76
N GLN A 321 25.36 -35.87 -1.53
CA GLN A 321 24.52 -35.51 -0.36
C GLN A 321 24.68 -34.06 0.10
N GLN A 322 25.82 -33.44 -0.22
CA GLN A 322 26.17 -32.07 0.17
C GLN A 322 26.46 -31.22 -1.05
N LYS A 323 26.12 -29.91 -0.95
CA LYS A 323 26.51 -28.94 -1.95
C LYS A 323 28.02 -28.79 -2.00
N GLY A 324 28.61 -28.60 -3.18
CA GLY A 324 30.06 -28.48 -3.35
C GLY A 324 30.39 -27.94 -4.72
N ILE A 325 31.61 -27.44 -4.85
CA ILE A 325 32.17 -26.97 -6.10
C ILE A 325 33.40 -27.80 -6.50
N TRP A 326 33.74 -27.72 -7.78
CA TRP A 326 34.91 -28.42 -8.33
C TRP A 326 36.05 -27.42 -8.50
N LEU A 327 37.13 -27.62 -7.75
CA LEU A 327 38.40 -26.89 -7.93
C LEU A 327 39.32 -27.65 -8.88
N LEU A 328 40.13 -26.91 -9.64
CA LEU A 328 41.18 -27.46 -10.45
C LEU A 328 42.51 -27.33 -9.69
N LYS A 329 42.94 -28.39 -8.96
CA LYS A 329 44.19 -28.44 -8.25
C LYS A 329 45.18 -29.34 -9.02
N ASP A 330 46.35 -28.83 -9.34
CA ASP A 330 47.40 -29.55 -10.09
C ASP A 330 46.89 -30.22 -11.39
N GLY A 331 45.96 -29.53 -12.07
CA GLY A 331 45.37 -30.03 -13.31
C GLY A 331 44.35 -31.16 -13.14
N LYS A 332 43.94 -31.47 -11.88
CA LYS A 332 42.92 -32.48 -11.56
C LYS A 332 41.72 -31.83 -10.89
N PRO A 333 40.49 -32.21 -11.28
CA PRO A 333 39.31 -31.74 -10.63
C PRO A 333 39.15 -32.39 -9.25
N GLU A 334 39.06 -31.58 -8.21
CA GLU A 334 38.80 -31.99 -6.82
C GLU A 334 37.48 -31.35 -6.36
N ARG A 335 36.56 -32.15 -5.83
CA ARG A 335 35.30 -31.64 -5.29
C ARG A 335 35.45 -31.26 -3.83
N ILE A 336 35.11 -30.01 -3.51
CA ILE A 336 35.11 -29.51 -2.13
C ILE A 336 33.69 -29.21 -1.71
N ASN A 337 33.28 -29.69 -0.53
CA ASN A 337 32.02 -29.38 0.07
C ASN A 337 32.05 -27.93 0.60
N ILE A 338 30.98 -27.23 0.35
CA ILE A 338 30.82 -25.82 0.74
C ILE A 338 29.48 -25.59 1.42
N VAL A 339 29.40 -24.47 2.14
CA VAL A 339 28.12 -23.87 2.56
C VAL A 339 27.89 -22.63 1.71
N GLU A 340 26.73 -22.55 1.10
CA GLU A 340 26.32 -21.36 0.34
C GLU A 340 25.93 -20.25 1.31
N GLY A 341 26.42 -19.04 1.06
CA GLY A 341 26.03 -17.81 1.77
C GLY A 341 25.05 -16.98 0.94
N ILE A 342 25.33 -15.68 0.85
CA ILE A 342 24.55 -14.72 0.07
C ILE A 342 24.71 -15.03 -1.42
N SER A 343 23.63 -14.93 -2.20
CA SER A 343 23.64 -15.15 -3.64
C SER A 343 22.92 -14.00 -4.34
N ASP A 344 23.51 -13.50 -5.42
CA ASP A 344 22.87 -12.64 -6.39
C ASP A 344 22.62 -13.41 -7.70
N ASP A 345 22.20 -12.71 -8.77
CA ASP A 345 21.86 -13.32 -10.06
C ASP A 345 23.07 -13.99 -10.74
N ASN A 346 24.30 -13.52 -10.48
CA ASN A 346 25.52 -13.92 -11.17
C ASN A 346 26.46 -14.72 -10.30
N SER A 347 26.53 -14.38 -9.01
CA SER A 347 27.56 -14.89 -8.09
C SER A 347 26.94 -15.42 -6.81
N THR A 348 27.64 -16.33 -6.16
CA THR A 348 27.25 -16.86 -4.85
C THR A 348 28.44 -16.83 -3.92
N GLU A 349 28.21 -16.34 -2.70
CA GLU A 349 29.18 -16.45 -1.62
C GLU A 349 29.39 -17.91 -1.24
N ILE A 350 30.64 -18.31 -1.10
CA ILE A 350 30.98 -19.61 -0.56
C ILE A 350 31.64 -19.47 0.81
N ILE A 351 31.20 -20.30 1.75
CA ILE A 351 31.77 -20.38 3.09
C ILE A 351 32.49 -21.72 3.20
N SER A 352 33.82 -21.67 3.17
CA SER A 352 34.67 -22.87 3.31
C SER A 352 36.05 -22.48 3.83
N SER A 353 36.60 -23.29 4.73
CA SER A 353 37.97 -23.12 5.21
C SER A 353 39.02 -23.65 4.24
N GLN A 354 38.61 -24.37 3.20
CA GLN A 354 39.49 -25.06 2.24
C GLN A 354 39.71 -24.30 0.94
N ILE A 355 38.97 -23.14 0.76
CA ILE A 355 39.00 -22.36 -0.47
C ILE A 355 39.49 -20.95 -0.15
N LYS A 356 40.35 -20.44 -1.01
CA LYS A 356 40.93 -19.09 -0.89
C LYS A 356 40.69 -18.29 -2.18
N ALA A 357 40.80 -16.99 -2.05
CA ALA A 357 40.80 -16.10 -3.20
C ALA A 357 41.97 -16.48 -4.14
N GLY A 358 41.71 -16.55 -5.44
CA GLY A 358 42.67 -16.99 -6.46
C GLY A 358 42.60 -18.47 -6.83
N ASP A 359 41.91 -19.31 -6.05
CA ASP A 359 41.67 -20.71 -6.41
C ASP A 359 40.87 -20.80 -7.72
N THR A 360 41.14 -21.84 -8.52
CA THR A 360 40.52 -22.02 -9.82
C THR A 360 39.32 -22.96 -9.71
N VAL A 361 38.12 -22.45 -10.00
CA VAL A 361 36.84 -23.20 -9.97
C VAL A 361 36.43 -23.59 -11.39
N ILE A 362 35.90 -24.77 -11.54
CA ILE A 362 35.33 -25.27 -12.80
C ILE A 362 33.86 -24.84 -12.90
N VAL A 363 33.51 -24.11 -13.96
CA VAL A 363 32.17 -23.57 -14.19
C VAL A 363 31.37 -24.31 -15.26
N SER A 364 32.04 -24.91 -16.24
CA SER A 364 31.40 -25.71 -17.29
C SER A 364 32.38 -26.60 -18.01
N LYS A 365 31.83 -27.49 -18.84
CA LYS A 365 32.57 -28.35 -19.75
C LYS A 365 32.29 -27.88 -21.17
N LYS A 366 33.36 -27.60 -21.94
CA LYS A 366 33.24 -27.19 -23.35
C LYS A 366 32.86 -28.39 -24.20
N ASN A 367 31.62 -28.45 -24.67
CA ASN A 367 31.20 -29.46 -25.64
C ASN A 367 31.70 -29.05 -27.03
N ASN A 368 32.57 -29.88 -27.61
CA ASN A 368 33.11 -29.69 -28.97
C ASN A 368 32.08 -30.03 -30.09
N SER A 369 30.80 -30.16 -29.78
CA SER A 369 29.75 -30.51 -30.76
C SER A 369 29.31 -29.34 -31.67
N ASP A 370 29.73 -28.09 -31.42
CA ASP A 370 29.32 -26.95 -32.23
C ASP A 370 30.18 -26.67 -33.49
N LYS A 371 31.16 -27.50 -33.78
CA LYS A 371 31.96 -27.32 -35.02
C LYS A 371 31.34 -27.95 -36.28
N GLY A 372 30.13 -28.52 -36.22
CA GLY A 372 29.52 -29.28 -37.32
C GLY A 372 28.27 -28.71 -37.98
N ALA A 373 27.78 -27.53 -37.59
CA ALA A 373 26.47 -27.05 -38.03
C ALA A 373 26.51 -25.85 -39.01
N ASN A 374 27.61 -25.58 -39.67
CA ASN A 374 27.66 -24.55 -40.71
C ASN A 374 28.19 -25.11 -42.03
N THR A 375 27.41 -25.89 -42.77
CA THR A 375 27.43 -25.94 -44.24
C THR A 375 26.27 -26.81 -44.74
N ARG A 376 25.06 -26.29 -44.76
CA ARG A 376 24.04 -26.72 -45.73
C ARG A 376 23.61 -25.48 -46.54
N LEU A 377 24.29 -25.35 -47.68
CA LEU A 377 23.84 -24.49 -48.78
C LEU A 377 22.38 -24.79 -49.12
N ARG A 378 21.52 -23.80 -48.93
CA ARG A 378 20.18 -23.79 -49.52
C ARG A 378 20.30 -23.40 -50.97
N MET A 379 20.09 -24.35 -51.90
CA MET A 379 19.80 -24.03 -53.31
C MET A 379 18.37 -23.51 -53.44
N PRO A 380 18.13 -22.52 -54.27
CA PRO A 380 16.76 -22.00 -54.52
C PRO A 380 16.06 -22.86 -55.56
N HIS A 381 14.77 -23.07 -55.31
CA HIS A 381 13.76 -23.31 -56.35
C HIS A 381 12.63 -22.31 -56.13
#